data_3956901fd729309bdff9023be4c30378
#
_entry.id   3956901fd729309bdff9023be4c30378
#
_cell.length_a   1.000
_cell.length_b   1.000
_cell.length_c   1.000
_cell.angle_alpha   90.00
_cell.angle_beta   90.00
_cell.angle_gamma   90.00
#
_symmetry.space_group_name_H-M   'P 1'
#
loop_
_entity.id
_entity.type
_entity.pdbx_description
1 polymer ?
#
loop_
_entity_poly.entity_id
_entity_poly.type
_entity_poly.pdbx_seq_one_letter_code
_entity_poly.pdbx_strand_id
1 'polypeptide(L)'
;MNNIFVKDNANRIRTLQGARFLFVVLIYMSHCVTDNIVEPFDFGGEIGVSFFFVLSGFVLSLGYGPRVSRGDFSTKKFFWRHFWKLYPLHVLLYAVVLLLDRRIGHTYDWIQMTTSLLLLQSWIPWNHTLYTVNAVSWFLCDTLFFYVIFRSLYAFIMSADGKNLKLGFAVFAVVYLIVASQVPHDMINCTLYANPLLRVVDFALGIIAYRFYKTKCQEACSYTSLSRIPLVVYILLGVVMYFVYQSMNGNGCRCVALFWPFMPLFIVRLVAADGTNDIVARWLASRLMQWLGGISFELFMVHLFAMRLTFHFMQTNISLLQDCVGFSVAFVVAVAMAWLLHSGFVKPIYNVINQRFLRS
;
A
#
# COMPACT_ATOMS: atom_id res chain seq x y z
N MET A 1 9.31 2.22 33.12
CA MET A 1 9.06 2.91 31.85
C MET A 1 9.38 2.08 30.59
N ASN A 2 9.86 0.84 30.72
CA ASN A 2 10.35 0.03 29.58
C ASN A 2 9.35 -0.99 29.00
N ASN A 3 8.09 -1.05 29.49
CA ASN A 3 7.18 -2.15 29.12
C ASN A 3 6.16 -1.83 28.00
N ILE A 4 6.10 -0.58 27.49
CA ILE A 4 5.13 -0.21 26.44
C ILE A 4 5.67 -0.58 25.04
N PHE A 5 6.97 -0.47 24.84
CA PHE A 5 7.62 -0.85 23.55
C PHE A 5 7.75 -2.37 23.38
N VAL A 6 7.84 -3.12 24.46
CA VAL A 6 7.93 -4.60 24.43
C VAL A 6 6.58 -5.23 24.09
N LYS A 7 5.44 -4.61 24.47
CA LYS A 7 4.10 -5.10 24.12
C LYS A 7 3.72 -4.91 22.65
N ASP A 8 4.18 -3.83 22.00
CA ASP A 8 3.94 -3.61 20.55
C ASP A 8 4.77 -4.58 19.69
N ASN A 9 5.94 -5.00 20.13
CA ASN A 9 6.78 -5.93 19.36
C ASN A 9 6.35 -7.41 19.47
N ALA A 10 5.70 -7.82 20.56
CA ALA A 10 5.29 -9.21 20.76
C ALA A 10 4.12 -9.66 19.85
N ASN A 11 3.33 -8.72 19.33
CA ASN A 11 2.20 -9.00 18.42
C ASN A 11 2.46 -8.59 16.96
N ARG A 12 3.69 -8.22 16.60
CA ARG A 12 4.02 -7.78 15.24
C ARG A 12 4.37 -8.98 14.36
N ILE A 13 3.57 -9.22 13.33
CA ILE A 13 3.82 -10.29 12.36
C ILE A 13 4.99 -9.85 11.47
N ARG A 14 6.16 -10.49 11.68
CA ARG A 14 7.42 -10.09 11.04
C ARG A 14 7.44 -10.34 9.54
N THR A 15 6.80 -11.40 9.09
CA THR A 15 6.67 -11.71 7.66
C THR A 15 5.91 -10.62 6.91
N LEU A 16 4.81 -10.08 7.46
CA LEU A 16 4.08 -8.96 6.88
C LEU A 16 4.92 -7.68 6.84
N GLN A 17 5.69 -7.43 7.90
CA GLN A 17 6.58 -6.26 7.93
C GLN A 17 7.68 -6.34 6.85
N GLY A 18 8.32 -7.50 6.69
CA GLY A 18 9.33 -7.69 5.64
C GLY A 18 8.72 -7.63 4.23
N ALA A 19 7.52 -8.19 4.03
CA ALA A 19 6.83 -8.15 2.75
C ALA A 19 6.50 -6.71 2.29
N ARG A 20 6.21 -5.79 3.20
CA ARG A 20 5.99 -4.37 2.87
C ARG A 20 7.13 -3.77 2.06
N PHE A 21 8.37 -4.08 2.42
CA PHE A 21 9.53 -3.59 1.67
C PHE A 21 9.54 -4.13 0.23
N LEU A 22 9.27 -5.42 0.03
CA LEU A 22 9.25 -6.00 -1.32
C LEU A 22 8.21 -5.31 -2.22
N PHE A 23 7.03 -5.06 -1.70
CA PHE A 23 5.98 -4.41 -2.48
C PHE A 23 6.25 -2.92 -2.73
N VAL A 24 6.97 -2.22 -1.86
CA VAL A 24 7.47 -0.87 -2.17
C VAL A 24 8.54 -0.92 -3.26
N VAL A 25 9.41 -1.94 -3.26
CA VAL A 25 10.38 -2.12 -4.35
C VAL A 25 9.68 -2.35 -5.68
N LEU A 26 8.60 -3.16 -5.73
CA LEU A 26 7.80 -3.33 -6.96
C LEU A 26 7.22 -2.00 -7.44
N ILE A 27 6.66 -1.19 -6.53
CA ILE A 27 6.16 0.16 -6.87
C ILE A 27 7.31 1.07 -7.34
N TYR A 28 8.47 1.02 -6.70
CA TYR A 28 9.64 1.77 -7.15
C TYR A 28 10.03 1.38 -8.58
N MET A 29 10.12 0.08 -8.86
CA MET A 29 10.54 -0.44 -10.16
C MET A 29 9.55 -0.10 -11.28
N SER A 30 8.25 0.00 -11.00
CA SER A 30 7.25 0.43 -11.98
C SER A 30 7.39 1.91 -12.40
N HIS A 31 8.14 2.70 -11.64
CA HIS A 31 8.48 4.08 -11.99
C HIS A 31 9.87 4.21 -12.65
N CYS A 32 10.61 3.11 -12.79
CA CYS A 32 11.91 3.08 -13.48
C CYS A 32 11.73 2.96 -15.00
N VAL A 33 11.06 3.93 -15.60
CA VAL A 33 10.74 3.96 -17.04
C VAL A 33 11.49 5.12 -17.71
N THR A 34 12.17 4.84 -18.82
CA THR A 34 12.82 5.82 -19.70
C THR A 34 12.62 5.36 -21.15
N ASP A 35 13.05 6.18 -22.11
CA ASP A 35 13.03 5.81 -23.54
C ASP A 35 13.86 4.53 -23.83
N ASN A 36 14.83 4.20 -22.98
CA ASN A 36 15.70 3.02 -23.11
C ASN A 36 15.23 1.82 -22.28
N ILE A 37 14.41 2.04 -21.26
CA ILE A 37 13.88 1.00 -20.38
C ILE A 37 12.38 0.95 -20.61
N VAL A 38 11.99 0.26 -21.69
CA VAL A 38 10.58 0.02 -22.01
C VAL A 38 10.19 -1.36 -21.49
N GLU A 39 9.17 -1.40 -20.67
CA GLU A 39 8.35 -2.54 -20.24
C GLU A 39 8.96 -3.74 -19.50
N PRO A 40 10.16 -4.31 -19.72
CA PRO A 40 10.56 -5.48 -18.95
C PRO A 40 10.71 -5.21 -17.44
N PHE A 41 10.73 -3.93 -17.04
CA PHE A 41 10.86 -3.49 -15.65
C PHE A 41 9.58 -2.89 -15.07
N ASP A 42 8.49 -2.80 -15.82
CA ASP A 42 7.17 -2.50 -15.24
C ASP A 42 6.66 -3.73 -14.48
N PHE A 43 7.10 -3.85 -13.25
CA PHE A 43 6.72 -4.95 -12.34
C PHE A 43 5.33 -4.78 -11.73
N GLY A 44 4.43 -4.03 -12.37
CA GLY A 44 3.05 -3.89 -11.91
C GLY A 44 2.96 -3.15 -10.57
N GLY A 45 3.24 -1.85 -10.55
CA GLY A 45 3.10 -1.02 -9.36
C GLY A 45 1.70 -1.08 -8.75
N GLU A 46 0.69 -1.32 -9.60
CA GLU A 46 -0.71 -1.52 -9.20
C GLU A 46 -0.89 -2.71 -8.26
N ILE A 47 -0.11 -3.80 -8.47
CA ILE A 47 -0.12 -4.99 -7.62
C ILE A 47 0.44 -4.63 -6.24
N GLY A 48 1.50 -3.82 -6.20
CA GLY A 48 2.08 -3.31 -4.96
C GLY A 48 1.10 -2.46 -4.17
N VAL A 49 0.37 -1.57 -4.84
CA VAL A 49 -0.67 -0.74 -4.22
C VAL A 49 -1.82 -1.61 -3.69
N SER A 50 -2.30 -2.57 -4.49
CA SER A 50 -3.34 -3.52 -4.04
C SER A 50 -2.92 -4.28 -2.81
N PHE A 51 -1.66 -4.76 -2.75
CA PHE A 51 -1.13 -5.40 -1.55
C PHE A 51 -1.26 -4.50 -0.32
N PHE A 52 -0.89 -3.22 -0.42
CA PHE A 52 -0.96 -2.30 0.72
C PHE A 52 -2.39 -2.03 1.17
N PHE A 53 -3.35 -1.93 0.26
CA PHE A 53 -4.75 -1.76 0.63
C PHE A 53 -5.33 -3.02 1.30
N VAL A 54 -5.07 -4.21 0.74
CA VAL A 54 -5.49 -5.49 1.35
C VAL A 54 -4.80 -5.68 2.70
N LEU A 55 -3.50 -5.40 2.80
CA LEU A 55 -2.76 -5.45 4.07
C LEU A 55 -3.35 -4.49 5.11
N SER A 56 -3.73 -3.28 4.71
CA SER A 56 -4.34 -2.30 5.61
C SER A 56 -5.67 -2.82 6.18
N GLY A 57 -6.55 -3.37 5.35
CA GLY A 57 -7.79 -4.00 5.79
C GLY A 57 -7.56 -5.14 6.79
N PHE A 58 -6.58 -5.99 6.52
CA PHE A 58 -6.22 -7.11 7.41
C PHE A 58 -5.66 -6.62 8.76
N VAL A 59 -4.64 -5.75 8.73
CA VAL A 59 -3.95 -5.29 9.95
C VAL A 59 -4.84 -4.43 10.83
N LEU A 60 -5.69 -3.57 10.24
CA LEU A 60 -6.66 -2.81 11.00
C LEU A 60 -7.72 -3.72 11.65
N SER A 61 -8.16 -4.75 10.94
CA SER A 61 -9.08 -5.74 11.49
C SER A 61 -8.43 -6.53 12.63
N LEU A 62 -7.16 -6.91 12.50
CA LEU A 62 -6.41 -7.59 13.55
C LEU A 62 -6.25 -6.72 14.81
N GLY A 63 -5.91 -5.44 14.63
CA GLY A 63 -5.64 -4.52 15.73
C GLY A 63 -6.90 -3.93 16.39
N TYR A 64 -7.95 -3.64 15.61
CA TYR A 64 -9.13 -2.92 16.07
C TYR A 64 -10.44 -3.72 16.00
N GLY A 65 -10.47 -4.80 15.21
CA GLY A 65 -11.67 -5.63 15.05
C GLY A 65 -12.29 -6.09 16.38
N PRO A 66 -11.53 -6.58 17.37
CA PRO A 66 -12.09 -6.94 18.68
C PRO A 66 -12.79 -5.79 19.39
N ARG A 67 -12.31 -4.54 19.24
CA ARG A 67 -12.96 -3.35 19.82
C ARG A 67 -14.26 -3.01 19.09
N VAL A 68 -14.26 -3.10 17.75
CA VAL A 68 -15.50 -2.91 16.97
C VAL A 68 -16.56 -3.91 17.39
N SER A 69 -16.19 -5.19 17.54
CA SER A 69 -17.10 -6.26 17.94
C SER A 69 -17.66 -6.10 19.36
N ARG A 70 -16.90 -5.48 20.28
CA ARG A 70 -17.36 -5.19 21.65
C ARG A 70 -18.13 -3.90 21.80
N GLY A 71 -18.15 -3.04 20.75
CA GLY A 71 -18.83 -1.74 20.80
C GLY A 71 -17.99 -0.61 21.44
N ASP A 72 -16.74 -0.87 21.83
CA ASP A 72 -15.83 0.10 22.47
C ASP A 72 -14.90 0.83 21.47
N PHE A 73 -15.27 0.85 20.17
CA PHE A 73 -14.52 1.49 19.11
C PHE A 73 -15.04 2.89 18.78
N SER A 74 -14.18 3.89 18.90
CA SER A 74 -14.46 5.26 18.48
C SER A 74 -13.85 5.56 17.11
N THR A 75 -14.69 5.71 16.07
CA THR A 75 -14.25 6.08 14.71
C THR A 75 -13.50 7.42 14.71
N LYS A 76 -13.95 8.42 15.48
CA LYS A 76 -13.31 9.73 15.56
C LYS A 76 -11.89 9.65 16.12
N LYS A 77 -11.71 8.95 17.27
CA LYS A 77 -10.36 8.76 17.88
C LYS A 77 -9.45 7.96 16.96
N PHE A 78 -9.98 6.92 16.33
CA PHE A 78 -9.26 6.09 15.37
C PHE A 78 -8.80 6.90 14.15
N PHE A 79 -9.71 7.65 13.52
CA PHE A 79 -9.42 8.48 12.34
C PHE A 79 -8.30 9.48 12.65
N TRP A 80 -8.46 10.31 13.67
CA TRP A 80 -7.48 11.34 14.00
C TRP A 80 -6.11 10.77 14.38
N ARG A 81 -6.08 9.63 15.08
CA ARG A 81 -4.83 8.94 15.41
C ARG A 81 -4.08 8.52 14.14
N HIS A 82 -4.78 8.02 13.11
CA HIS A 82 -4.18 7.55 11.87
C HIS A 82 -3.90 8.70 10.91
N PHE A 83 -4.75 9.70 10.85
CA PHE A 83 -4.54 10.94 10.09
C PHE A 83 -3.21 11.61 10.48
N TRP A 84 -2.99 11.86 11.75
CA TRP A 84 -1.77 12.50 12.22
C TRP A 84 -0.49 11.66 12.05
N LYS A 85 -0.60 10.38 11.75
CA LYS A 85 0.55 9.53 11.37
C LYS A 85 0.99 9.74 9.92
N LEU A 86 0.07 10.08 9.03
CA LEU A 86 0.31 10.17 7.60
C LEU A 86 0.50 11.63 7.15
N TYR A 87 -0.36 12.51 7.65
CA TYR A 87 -0.52 13.87 7.16
C TYR A 87 0.71 14.78 7.35
N PRO A 88 1.46 14.75 8.46
CA PRO A 88 2.64 15.61 8.63
C PRO A 88 3.73 15.36 7.58
N LEU A 89 4.01 14.08 7.24
CA LEU A 89 4.97 13.75 6.18
C LEU A 89 4.46 14.20 4.80
N HIS A 90 3.16 14.02 4.55
CA HIS A 90 2.54 14.50 3.32
C HIS A 90 2.72 16.02 3.15
N VAL A 91 2.38 16.81 4.17
CA VAL A 91 2.51 18.28 4.12
C VAL A 91 3.97 18.71 3.91
N LEU A 92 4.91 18.05 4.60
CA LEU A 92 6.34 18.35 4.42
C LEU A 92 6.77 18.11 2.96
N LEU A 93 6.46 16.94 2.40
CA LEU A 93 6.84 16.61 1.03
C LEU A 93 6.09 17.46 0.01
N TYR A 94 4.81 17.73 0.25
CA TYR A 94 4.01 18.65 -0.57
C TYR A 94 4.69 20.03 -0.66
N ALA A 95 5.11 20.62 0.47
CA ALA A 95 5.76 21.91 0.49
C ALA A 95 7.11 21.88 -0.24
N VAL A 96 7.93 20.84 -0.01
CA VAL A 96 9.25 20.71 -0.63
C VAL A 96 9.12 20.57 -2.15
N VAL A 97 8.26 19.66 -2.63
CA VAL A 97 8.08 19.44 -4.07
C VAL A 97 7.48 20.66 -4.74
N LEU A 98 6.48 21.31 -4.15
CA LEU A 98 5.87 22.53 -4.67
C LEU A 98 6.88 23.68 -4.84
N LEU A 99 7.76 23.86 -3.85
CA LEU A 99 8.79 24.88 -3.90
C LEU A 99 9.82 24.62 -5.00
N LEU A 100 10.20 23.36 -5.19
CA LEU A 100 11.15 22.96 -6.23
C LEU A 100 10.53 23.06 -7.62
N ASP A 101 9.31 22.61 -7.81
CA ASP A 101 8.60 22.71 -9.06
C ASP A 101 8.41 24.17 -9.51
N ARG A 102 8.11 25.06 -8.57
CA ARG A 102 8.06 26.52 -8.85
C ARG A 102 9.41 27.08 -9.30
N ARG A 103 10.52 26.64 -8.71
CA ARG A 103 11.87 27.08 -9.11
C ARG A 103 12.23 26.70 -10.53
N ILE A 104 11.74 25.60 -11.03
CA ILE A 104 11.95 25.14 -12.42
C ILE A 104 10.84 25.63 -13.38
N GLY A 105 9.96 26.54 -12.93
CA GLY A 105 8.90 27.15 -13.73
C GLY A 105 7.63 26.32 -13.89
N HIS A 106 7.52 25.20 -13.16
CA HIS A 106 6.28 24.40 -13.18
C HIS A 106 5.23 25.02 -12.26
N THR A 107 4.02 25.20 -12.79
CA THR A 107 2.90 25.83 -12.07
C THR A 107 1.71 24.88 -11.99
N TYR A 108 0.98 24.97 -10.90
CA TYR A 108 -0.25 24.25 -10.65
C TYR A 108 -1.40 25.23 -10.47
N ASP A 109 -2.59 24.86 -10.93
CA ASP A 109 -3.78 25.63 -10.63
C ASP A 109 -4.22 25.48 -9.17
N TRP A 110 -5.16 26.32 -8.74
CA TRP A 110 -5.60 26.31 -7.34
C TRP A 110 -6.38 25.05 -6.96
N ILE A 111 -7.09 24.40 -7.90
CA ILE A 111 -7.82 23.16 -7.67
C ILE A 111 -6.81 22.04 -7.41
N GLN A 112 -5.79 21.92 -8.27
CA GLN A 112 -4.70 20.97 -8.14
C GLN A 112 -4.02 21.12 -6.78
N MET A 113 -3.61 22.34 -6.41
CA MET A 113 -2.92 22.60 -5.15
C MET A 113 -3.79 22.27 -3.93
N THR A 114 -5.04 22.72 -3.93
CA THR A 114 -5.92 22.55 -2.78
C THR A 114 -6.33 21.10 -2.59
N THR A 115 -6.70 20.40 -3.67
CA THR A 115 -7.12 19.00 -3.59
C THR A 115 -5.99 18.07 -3.20
N SER A 116 -4.77 18.31 -3.72
CA SER A 116 -3.60 17.54 -3.32
C SER A 116 -3.23 17.78 -1.85
N LEU A 117 -3.22 19.05 -1.38
CA LEU A 117 -2.94 19.36 0.02
C LEU A 117 -3.95 18.70 0.96
N LEU A 118 -5.24 18.73 0.62
CA LEU A 118 -6.32 18.18 1.44
C LEU A 118 -6.54 16.67 1.26
N LEU A 119 -5.75 16.02 0.40
CA LEU A 119 -5.90 14.60 0.06
C LEU A 119 -7.29 14.27 -0.49
N LEU A 120 -7.76 15.08 -1.45
CA LEU A 120 -9.05 14.93 -2.14
C LEU A 120 -8.89 14.62 -3.64
N GLN A 121 -7.67 14.57 -4.16
CA GLN A 121 -7.38 14.45 -5.59
C GLN A 121 -7.92 13.17 -6.24
N SER A 122 -8.02 12.06 -5.50
CA SER A 122 -8.56 10.79 -6.03
C SER A 122 -10.08 10.80 -6.25
N TRP A 123 -10.78 11.81 -5.71
CA TRP A 123 -12.22 11.98 -5.92
C TRP A 123 -12.56 12.75 -7.21
N ILE A 124 -11.54 13.33 -7.83
CA ILE A 124 -11.70 14.14 -9.04
C ILE A 124 -11.24 13.29 -10.24
N PRO A 125 -12.12 13.03 -11.21
CA PRO A 125 -11.82 12.13 -12.34
C PRO A 125 -10.98 12.81 -13.42
N TRP A 126 -9.90 13.51 -13.03
CA TRP A 126 -8.98 14.21 -13.94
C TRP A 126 -7.54 13.80 -13.64
N ASN A 127 -6.86 13.20 -14.61
CA ASN A 127 -5.48 12.71 -14.44
C ASN A 127 -4.50 13.82 -14.04
N HIS A 128 -4.66 15.03 -14.57
CA HIS A 128 -3.79 16.17 -14.22
C HIS A 128 -3.94 16.60 -12.75
N THR A 129 -5.09 16.36 -12.12
CA THR A 129 -5.32 16.62 -10.70
C THR A 129 -4.81 15.49 -9.83
N LEU A 130 -4.95 14.25 -10.29
CA LEU A 130 -4.57 13.04 -9.54
C LEU A 130 -3.09 13.02 -9.16
N TYR A 131 -2.22 13.37 -10.12
CA TYR A 131 -0.75 13.26 -9.95
C TYR A 131 -0.06 14.60 -9.63
N THR A 132 -0.79 15.50 -9.00
CA THR A 132 -0.29 16.84 -8.66
C THR A 132 0.70 16.82 -7.50
N VAL A 133 1.75 17.64 -7.59
CA VAL A 133 2.81 17.87 -6.60
C VAL A 133 3.52 16.56 -6.23
N ASN A 134 3.12 15.88 -5.19
CA ASN A 134 3.63 14.53 -4.88
C ASN A 134 2.68 13.47 -5.44
N ALA A 135 2.99 12.97 -6.62
CA ALA A 135 2.12 12.10 -7.39
C ALA A 135 1.63 10.85 -6.65
N VAL A 136 2.43 10.30 -5.73
CA VAL A 136 2.03 9.10 -4.95
C VAL A 136 1.04 9.39 -3.82
N SER A 137 0.79 10.66 -3.51
CA SER A 137 -0.08 11.04 -2.38
C SER A 137 -1.57 10.67 -2.58
N TRP A 138 -2.00 10.35 -3.80
CA TRP A 138 -3.35 9.83 -4.04
C TRP A 138 -3.66 8.59 -3.20
N PHE A 139 -2.66 7.73 -2.95
CA PHE A 139 -2.79 6.57 -2.07
C PHE A 139 -3.24 6.93 -0.64
N LEU A 140 -2.79 8.09 -0.13
CA LEU A 140 -3.20 8.58 1.18
C LEU A 140 -4.66 9.04 1.19
N CYS A 141 -5.13 9.64 0.08
CA CYS A 141 -6.53 10.01 -0.09
C CYS A 141 -7.44 8.79 0.08
N ASP A 142 -7.16 7.72 -0.64
CA ASP A 142 -7.90 6.46 -0.54
C ASP A 142 -7.80 5.84 0.87
N THR A 143 -6.60 5.85 1.44
CA THR A 143 -6.36 5.33 2.79
C THR A 143 -7.18 6.07 3.85
N LEU A 144 -7.30 7.40 3.77
CA LEU A 144 -8.12 8.19 4.69
C LEU A 144 -9.61 7.86 4.54
N PHE A 145 -10.09 7.68 3.31
CA PHE A 145 -11.46 7.21 3.08
C PHE A 145 -11.70 5.84 3.74
N PHE A 146 -10.77 4.90 3.58
CA PHE A 146 -10.89 3.58 4.24
C PHE A 146 -10.93 3.68 5.76
N TYR A 147 -10.21 4.62 6.36
CA TYR A 147 -10.29 4.84 7.81
C TYR A 147 -11.67 5.34 8.26
N VAL A 148 -12.31 6.18 7.47
CA VAL A 148 -13.68 6.65 7.75
C VAL A 148 -14.68 5.50 7.74
N ILE A 149 -14.63 4.63 6.72
CA ILE A 149 -15.61 3.56 6.52
C ILE A 149 -15.25 2.26 7.26
N PHE A 150 -14.06 2.13 7.85
CA PHE A 150 -13.55 0.88 8.42
C PHE A 150 -14.53 0.22 9.38
N ARG A 151 -15.10 0.95 10.33
CA ARG A 151 -16.04 0.41 11.33
C ARG A 151 -17.26 -0.25 10.66
N SER A 152 -17.90 0.47 9.74
CA SER A 152 -19.12 0.01 9.08
C SER A 152 -18.84 -1.17 8.15
N LEU A 153 -17.76 -1.09 7.37
CA LEU A 153 -17.36 -2.14 6.45
C LEU A 153 -16.92 -3.41 7.20
N TYR A 154 -16.17 -3.27 8.30
CA TYR A 154 -15.79 -4.38 9.16
C TYR A 154 -17.03 -5.05 9.77
N ALA A 155 -17.95 -4.29 10.36
CA ALA A 155 -19.17 -4.83 10.95
C ALA A 155 -20.02 -5.57 9.91
N PHE A 156 -20.20 -4.98 8.72
CA PHE A 156 -20.91 -5.60 7.60
C PHE A 156 -20.27 -6.95 7.19
N ILE A 157 -18.96 -6.96 6.92
CA ILE A 157 -18.26 -8.17 6.48
C ILE A 157 -18.29 -9.26 7.56
N MET A 158 -18.15 -8.89 8.85
CA MET A 158 -18.13 -9.87 9.93
C MET A 158 -19.50 -10.46 10.25
N SER A 159 -20.61 -9.72 10.02
CA SER A 159 -21.97 -10.18 10.25
C SER A 159 -22.61 -10.88 9.04
N ALA A 160 -22.13 -10.60 7.82
CA ALA A 160 -22.70 -11.16 6.59
C ALA A 160 -22.58 -12.69 6.56
N ASP A 161 -23.62 -13.37 6.07
CA ASP A 161 -23.52 -14.80 5.74
C ASP A 161 -22.47 -15.04 4.64
N GLY A 162 -21.72 -16.14 4.74
CA GLY A 162 -20.64 -16.46 3.81
C GLY A 162 -21.11 -16.62 2.37
N LYS A 163 -22.34 -17.10 2.13
CA LYS A 163 -22.93 -17.19 0.77
C LYS A 163 -23.21 -15.81 0.20
N ASN A 164 -23.84 -14.93 1.00
CA ASN A 164 -24.16 -13.57 0.60
C ASN A 164 -22.89 -12.73 0.34
N LEU A 165 -21.85 -12.96 1.14
CA LEU A 165 -20.56 -12.27 0.93
C LEU A 165 -19.88 -12.70 -0.38
N LYS A 166 -19.90 -14.00 -0.70
CA LYS A 166 -19.39 -14.52 -1.98
C LYS A 166 -20.19 -14.00 -3.17
N LEU A 167 -21.53 -14.01 -3.05
CA LEU A 167 -22.40 -13.48 -4.10
C LEU A 167 -22.18 -11.97 -4.30
N GLY A 168 -22.13 -11.20 -3.21
CA GLY A 168 -21.87 -9.77 -3.28
C GLY A 168 -20.51 -9.44 -3.94
N PHE A 169 -19.47 -10.21 -3.60
CA PHE A 169 -18.16 -10.06 -4.24
C PHE A 169 -18.20 -10.44 -5.73
N ALA A 170 -18.90 -11.53 -6.11
CA ALA A 170 -19.03 -11.94 -7.50
C ALA A 170 -19.79 -10.87 -8.32
N VAL A 171 -20.90 -10.36 -7.78
CA VAL A 171 -21.65 -9.27 -8.42
C VAL A 171 -20.78 -8.02 -8.59
N PHE A 172 -20.06 -7.63 -7.53
CA PHE A 172 -19.14 -6.50 -7.62
C PHE A 172 -18.05 -6.71 -8.69
N ALA A 173 -17.45 -7.90 -8.74
CA ALA A 173 -16.43 -8.23 -9.73
C ALA A 173 -16.96 -8.14 -11.17
N VAL A 174 -18.19 -8.66 -11.41
CA VAL A 174 -18.84 -8.55 -12.72
C VAL A 174 -19.12 -7.09 -13.08
N VAL A 175 -19.68 -6.31 -12.16
CA VAL A 175 -19.95 -4.87 -12.38
C VAL A 175 -18.63 -4.13 -12.63
N TYR A 176 -17.59 -4.40 -11.84
CA TYR A 176 -16.27 -3.82 -12.06
C TYR A 176 -15.73 -4.10 -13.46
N LEU A 177 -15.80 -5.36 -13.92
CA LEU A 177 -15.32 -5.76 -15.25
C LEU A 177 -16.11 -5.07 -16.36
N ILE A 178 -17.45 -4.95 -16.22
CA ILE A 178 -18.30 -4.22 -17.16
C ILE A 178 -17.90 -2.74 -17.22
N VAL A 179 -17.77 -2.08 -16.06
CA VAL A 179 -17.33 -0.68 -15.99
C VAL A 179 -15.93 -0.53 -16.60
N ALA A 180 -15.00 -1.40 -16.21
CA ALA A 180 -13.63 -1.37 -16.69
C ALA A 180 -13.53 -1.53 -18.22
N SER A 181 -14.42 -2.30 -18.85
CA SER A 181 -14.46 -2.46 -20.31
C SER A 181 -14.92 -1.21 -21.06
N GLN A 182 -15.64 -0.30 -20.39
CA GLN A 182 -16.21 0.91 -20.99
C GLN A 182 -15.36 2.17 -20.73
N VAL A 183 -14.44 2.14 -19.76
CA VAL A 183 -13.62 3.30 -19.42
C VAL A 183 -12.58 3.56 -20.54
N PRO A 184 -12.51 4.78 -21.10
CA PRO A 184 -11.48 5.18 -22.04
C PRO A 184 -10.08 4.98 -21.46
N HIS A 185 -9.09 4.71 -22.34
CA HIS A 185 -7.74 4.38 -21.89
C HIS A 185 -7.07 5.51 -21.08
N ASP A 186 -7.27 6.74 -21.51
CA ASP A 186 -6.75 7.96 -20.86
C ASP A 186 -7.38 8.25 -19.49
N MET A 187 -8.56 7.67 -19.20
CA MET A 187 -9.26 7.83 -17.92
C MET A 187 -9.07 6.66 -16.95
N ILE A 188 -8.34 5.60 -17.30
CA ILE A 188 -8.17 4.41 -16.47
C ILE A 188 -7.60 4.79 -15.10
N ASN A 189 -6.57 5.62 -15.07
CA ASN A 189 -5.89 5.97 -13.83
C ASN A 189 -6.79 6.69 -12.82
N CYS A 190 -7.52 7.70 -13.24
CA CYS A 190 -8.39 8.45 -12.32
C CYS A 190 -9.72 7.74 -12.02
N THR A 191 -10.18 6.85 -12.91
CA THR A 191 -11.47 6.18 -12.73
C THR A 191 -11.34 4.82 -12.05
N LEU A 192 -10.40 3.98 -12.48
CA LEU A 192 -10.27 2.60 -11.98
C LEU A 192 -9.14 2.44 -10.97
N TYR A 193 -7.98 3.02 -11.27
CA TYR A 193 -6.76 2.77 -10.49
C TYR A 193 -6.73 3.50 -9.16
N ALA A 194 -7.09 4.79 -9.14
CA ALA A 194 -6.98 5.65 -7.96
C ALA A 194 -8.33 6.10 -7.41
N ASN A 195 -9.44 5.52 -7.85
CA ASN A 195 -10.74 5.90 -7.34
C ASN A 195 -11.06 5.21 -6.00
N PRO A 196 -11.30 5.96 -4.89
CA PRO A 196 -11.49 5.38 -3.57
C PRO A 196 -12.65 4.38 -3.50
N LEU A 197 -13.75 4.61 -4.28
CA LEU A 197 -14.91 3.72 -4.30
C LEU A 197 -14.62 2.37 -4.96
N LEU A 198 -13.74 2.34 -5.95
CA LEU A 198 -13.35 1.09 -6.60
C LEU A 198 -12.22 0.40 -5.82
N ARG A 199 -11.29 1.16 -5.25
CA ARG A 199 -10.20 0.61 -4.44
C ARG A 199 -10.65 0.08 -3.07
N VAL A 200 -11.86 0.44 -2.63
CA VAL A 200 -12.41 -0.11 -1.37
C VAL A 200 -12.51 -1.64 -1.38
N VAL A 201 -12.61 -2.26 -2.56
CA VAL A 201 -12.64 -3.72 -2.67
C VAL A 201 -11.34 -4.36 -2.16
N ASP A 202 -10.18 -3.80 -2.49
CA ASP A 202 -8.90 -4.30 -1.98
C ASP A 202 -8.87 -4.25 -0.45
N PHE A 203 -9.33 -3.14 0.12
CA PHE A 203 -9.43 -2.99 1.57
C PHE A 203 -10.43 -3.98 2.19
N ALA A 204 -11.59 -4.19 1.56
CA ALA A 204 -12.58 -5.18 1.98
C ALA A 204 -12.03 -6.61 1.93
N LEU A 205 -11.25 -6.94 0.89
CA LEU A 205 -10.56 -8.23 0.78
C LEU A 205 -9.59 -8.47 1.95
N GLY A 206 -8.95 -7.42 2.45
CA GLY A 206 -8.14 -7.49 3.67
C GLY A 206 -8.97 -7.84 4.92
N ILE A 207 -10.16 -7.26 5.07
CA ILE A 207 -11.08 -7.60 6.16
C ILE A 207 -11.59 -9.05 6.02
N ILE A 208 -11.88 -9.48 4.79
CA ILE A 208 -12.28 -10.87 4.48
C ILE A 208 -11.14 -11.84 4.82
N ALA A 209 -9.89 -11.51 4.47
CA ALA A 209 -8.72 -12.29 4.84
C ALA A 209 -8.58 -12.43 6.36
N TYR A 210 -8.83 -11.35 7.12
CA TYR A 210 -8.86 -11.41 8.58
C TYR A 210 -10.00 -12.30 9.10
N ARG A 211 -11.21 -12.20 8.54
CA ARG A 211 -12.33 -13.07 8.91
C ARG A 211 -11.96 -14.53 8.70
N PHE A 212 -11.41 -14.88 7.54
CA PHE A 212 -10.93 -16.23 7.23
C PHE A 212 -9.84 -16.69 8.20
N TYR A 213 -8.84 -15.86 8.45
CA TYR A 213 -7.77 -16.13 9.42
C TYR A 213 -8.34 -16.40 10.82
N LYS A 214 -9.25 -15.55 11.32
CA LYS A 214 -9.87 -15.70 12.63
C LYS A 214 -10.65 -17.02 12.75
N THR A 215 -11.44 -17.38 11.74
CA THR A 215 -12.21 -18.63 11.72
C THR A 215 -11.28 -19.84 11.73
N LYS A 216 -10.22 -19.82 10.90
CA LYS A 216 -9.28 -20.94 10.79
C LYS A 216 -8.35 -21.08 11.99
N CYS A 217 -8.00 -20.00 12.67
CA CYS A 217 -7.28 -20.05 13.95
C CYS A 217 -8.11 -20.69 15.06
N GLN A 218 -9.44 -20.53 15.02
CA GLN A 218 -10.34 -21.18 15.98
C GLN A 218 -10.51 -22.70 15.70
N GLU A 219 -10.39 -23.09 14.41
CA GLU A 219 -10.39 -24.48 13.97
C GLU A 219 -8.92 -25.00 13.87
N ALA A 220 -8.27 -25.28 15.01
CA ALA A 220 -6.83 -25.59 15.10
C ALA A 220 -6.27 -26.59 14.08
N CYS A 221 -7.11 -27.47 13.52
CA CYS A 221 -6.73 -28.48 12.51
C CYS A 221 -6.53 -27.95 11.08
N SER A 222 -7.20 -26.84 10.69
CA SER A 222 -7.18 -26.33 9.30
C SER A 222 -6.06 -25.32 9.03
N TYR A 223 -5.51 -24.67 10.07
CA TYR A 223 -4.40 -23.75 9.97
C TYR A 223 -3.09 -24.46 9.58
N THR A 224 -2.91 -25.70 10.00
CA THR A 224 -1.75 -26.54 9.67
C THR A 224 -1.66 -26.90 8.19
N SER A 225 -2.77 -26.97 7.46
CA SER A 225 -2.75 -27.31 6.03
C SER A 225 -2.23 -26.16 5.16
N LEU A 226 -2.64 -24.91 5.47
CA LEU A 226 -2.12 -23.73 4.75
C LEU A 226 -0.62 -23.50 5.04
N SER A 227 -0.17 -23.80 6.25
CA SER A 227 1.24 -23.66 6.63
C SER A 227 2.17 -24.68 5.97
N ARG A 228 1.64 -25.78 5.43
CA ARG A 228 2.44 -26.84 4.76
C ARG A 228 2.95 -26.43 3.39
N ILE A 229 2.23 -25.55 2.66
CA ILE A 229 2.67 -25.11 1.33
C ILE A 229 3.77 -24.03 1.53
N PRO A 230 5.01 -24.23 1.04
CA PRO A 230 6.07 -23.23 1.18
C PRO A 230 5.69 -21.88 0.58
N LEU A 231 6.14 -20.77 1.19
CA LEU A 231 5.88 -19.42 0.67
C LEU A 231 6.41 -19.23 -0.74
N VAL A 232 7.47 -19.91 -1.12
CA VAL A 232 8.03 -19.84 -2.48
C VAL A 232 7.00 -20.25 -3.54
N VAL A 233 6.10 -21.20 -3.24
CA VAL A 233 5.04 -21.62 -4.19
C VAL A 233 4.06 -20.48 -4.44
N TYR A 234 3.70 -19.71 -3.40
CA TYR A 234 2.84 -18.53 -3.57
C TYR A 234 3.55 -17.42 -4.35
N ILE A 235 4.85 -17.24 -4.14
CA ILE A 235 5.64 -16.26 -4.91
C ILE A 235 5.67 -16.68 -6.38
N LEU A 236 5.95 -17.95 -6.68
CA LEU A 236 5.93 -18.47 -8.05
C LEU A 236 4.56 -18.32 -8.71
N LEU A 237 3.48 -18.61 -7.98
CA LEU A 237 2.13 -18.36 -8.46
C LEU A 237 1.90 -16.87 -8.77
N GLY A 238 2.34 -15.97 -7.88
CA GLY A 238 2.28 -14.53 -8.11
C GLY A 238 3.05 -14.09 -9.36
N VAL A 239 4.23 -14.69 -9.61
CA VAL A 239 5.04 -14.44 -10.81
C VAL A 239 4.31 -14.95 -12.06
N VAL A 240 3.73 -16.14 -12.03
CA VAL A 240 2.93 -16.67 -13.16
C VAL A 240 1.74 -15.75 -13.43
N MET A 241 1.01 -15.35 -12.38
CA MET A 241 -0.11 -14.41 -12.52
C MET A 241 0.32 -13.07 -13.10
N TYR A 242 1.52 -12.59 -12.74
CA TYR A 242 2.09 -11.38 -13.31
C TYR A 242 2.34 -11.53 -14.82
N PHE A 243 2.91 -12.63 -15.29
CA PHE A 243 3.09 -12.86 -16.73
C PHE A 243 1.77 -13.01 -17.48
N VAL A 244 0.76 -13.65 -16.87
CA VAL A 244 -0.60 -13.68 -17.42
C VAL A 244 -1.17 -12.25 -17.53
N TYR A 245 -1.00 -11.45 -16.50
CA TYR A 245 -1.40 -10.05 -16.46
C TYR A 245 -0.74 -9.24 -17.60
N GLN A 246 0.56 -9.38 -17.79
CA GLN A 246 1.29 -8.71 -18.88
C GLN A 246 0.80 -9.19 -20.26
N SER A 247 0.47 -10.47 -20.42
CA SER A 247 -0.04 -11.00 -21.70
C SER A 247 -1.43 -10.47 -22.09
N MET A 248 -2.16 -9.90 -21.13
CA MET A 248 -3.47 -9.27 -21.34
C MET A 248 -3.38 -7.83 -21.88
N ASN A 249 -2.23 -7.45 -22.47
CA ASN A 249 -1.96 -6.15 -23.10
C ASN A 249 -2.12 -4.93 -22.19
N GLY A 250 -1.45 -4.94 -21.06
CA GLY A 250 -1.02 -3.71 -20.37
C GLY A 250 -2.11 -2.75 -19.89
N ASN A 251 -3.36 -3.16 -19.83
CA ASN A 251 -4.38 -2.39 -19.15
C ASN A 251 -4.35 -2.70 -17.66
N GLY A 252 -3.20 -2.41 -17.03
CA GLY A 252 -2.87 -2.75 -15.67
C GLY A 252 -4.00 -2.54 -14.68
N CYS A 253 -4.63 -1.38 -14.72
CA CYS A 253 -5.74 -1.06 -13.83
C CYS A 253 -7.01 -1.89 -14.11
N ARG A 254 -7.24 -2.33 -15.36
CA ARG A 254 -8.39 -3.18 -15.69
C ARG A 254 -8.22 -4.59 -15.15
N CYS A 255 -6.99 -5.07 -15.09
CA CYS A 255 -6.65 -6.45 -14.76
C CYS A 255 -6.26 -6.65 -13.29
N VAL A 256 -6.22 -5.62 -12.45
CA VAL A 256 -5.95 -5.74 -11.00
C VAL A 256 -6.90 -6.75 -10.34
N ALA A 257 -8.12 -6.88 -10.84
CA ALA A 257 -9.08 -7.88 -10.39
C ALA A 257 -8.55 -9.34 -10.46
N LEU A 258 -7.58 -9.64 -11.34
CA LEU A 258 -6.92 -10.94 -11.38
C LEU A 258 -6.25 -11.31 -10.06
N PHE A 259 -5.73 -10.32 -9.32
CA PHE A 259 -5.03 -10.52 -8.06
C PHE A 259 -5.95 -10.56 -6.83
N TRP A 260 -7.24 -10.24 -6.97
CA TRP A 260 -8.17 -10.21 -5.84
C TRP A 260 -8.32 -11.54 -5.10
N PRO A 261 -8.41 -12.72 -5.75
CA PRO A 261 -8.42 -13.97 -5.00
C PRO A 261 -7.04 -14.33 -4.41
N PHE A 262 -5.97 -13.90 -5.04
CA PHE A 262 -4.60 -14.22 -4.64
C PHE A 262 -4.15 -13.43 -3.39
N MET A 263 -4.34 -12.12 -3.38
CA MET A 263 -3.81 -11.24 -2.33
C MET A 263 -4.27 -11.59 -0.91
N PRO A 264 -5.57 -11.85 -0.66
CA PRO A 264 -6.03 -12.27 0.66
C PRO A 264 -5.37 -13.57 1.13
N LEU A 265 -5.27 -14.55 0.23
CA LEU A 265 -4.65 -15.85 0.52
C LEU A 265 -3.16 -15.71 0.79
N PHE A 266 -2.47 -14.87 0.02
CA PHE A 266 -1.05 -14.59 0.22
C PHE A 266 -0.79 -13.93 1.58
N ILE A 267 -1.60 -12.94 1.99
CA ILE A 267 -1.48 -12.31 3.30
C ILE A 267 -1.71 -13.33 4.43
N VAL A 268 -2.76 -14.16 4.34
CA VAL A 268 -3.02 -15.20 5.34
C VAL A 268 -1.86 -16.19 5.40
N ARG A 269 -1.28 -16.55 4.24
CA ARG A 269 -0.12 -17.45 4.20
C ARG A 269 1.14 -16.81 4.81
N LEU A 270 1.39 -15.52 4.58
CA LEU A 270 2.47 -14.79 5.25
C LEU A 270 2.31 -14.83 6.78
N VAL A 271 1.09 -14.62 7.26
CA VAL A 271 0.78 -14.71 8.71
C VAL A 271 1.03 -16.11 9.23
N ALA A 272 0.55 -17.14 8.51
CA ALA A 272 0.74 -18.54 8.88
C ALA A 272 2.21 -19.00 8.87
N ALA A 273 3.05 -18.33 8.09
CA ALA A 273 4.48 -18.62 8.02
C ALA A 273 5.30 -17.94 9.12
N ASP A 274 4.75 -16.96 9.82
CA ASP A 274 5.51 -16.19 10.79
C ASP A 274 5.96 -17.08 11.95
N GLY A 275 7.26 -17.06 12.25
CA GLY A 275 7.86 -17.92 13.27
C GLY A 275 8.08 -19.38 12.86
N THR A 276 7.77 -19.79 11.63
CA THR A 276 8.05 -21.13 11.12
C THR A 276 9.46 -21.26 10.54
N ASN A 277 9.84 -22.51 10.17
CA ASN A 277 11.11 -22.80 9.51
C ASN A 277 11.09 -22.56 7.99
N ASP A 278 10.02 -21.98 7.42
CA ASP A 278 9.98 -21.59 6.02
C ASP A 278 11.13 -20.60 5.70
N ILE A 279 11.89 -20.90 4.65
CA ILE A 279 13.10 -20.14 4.30
C ILE A 279 12.78 -18.67 3.95
N VAL A 280 11.68 -18.45 3.22
CA VAL A 280 11.22 -17.11 2.84
C VAL A 280 10.72 -16.37 4.08
N ALA A 281 9.98 -17.04 4.96
CA ALA A 281 9.49 -16.44 6.20
C ALA A 281 10.66 -15.99 7.10
N ARG A 282 11.70 -16.82 7.24
CA ARG A 282 12.91 -16.46 8.01
C ARG A 282 13.65 -15.28 7.39
N TRP A 283 13.74 -15.23 6.07
CA TRP A 283 14.36 -14.12 5.37
C TRP A 283 13.56 -12.82 5.56
N LEU A 284 12.24 -12.85 5.39
CA LEU A 284 11.35 -11.71 5.65
C LEU A 284 11.40 -11.25 7.11
N ALA A 285 11.61 -12.17 8.05
CA ALA A 285 11.73 -11.87 9.47
C ALA A 285 13.17 -11.44 9.88
N SER A 286 14.13 -11.39 8.96
CA SER A 286 15.51 -10.97 9.24
C SER A 286 15.60 -9.51 9.69
N ARG A 287 16.66 -9.14 10.42
CA ARG A 287 16.86 -7.77 10.95
C ARG A 287 16.84 -6.72 9.84
N LEU A 288 17.47 -7.01 8.69
CA LEU A 288 17.49 -6.12 7.54
C LEU A 288 16.07 -5.87 6.99
N MET A 289 15.32 -6.95 6.74
CA MET A 289 13.95 -6.85 6.21
C MET A 289 12.99 -6.16 7.18
N GLN A 290 13.19 -6.35 8.49
CA GLN A 290 12.41 -5.65 9.52
C GLN A 290 12.71 -4.14 9.53
N TRP A 291 13.97 -3.75 9.37
CA TRP A 291 14.37 -2.36 9.28
C TRP A 291 13.83 -1.70 8.00
N LEU A 292 14.04 -2.32 6.83
CA LEU A 292 13.54 -1.84 5.54
C LEU A 292 12.01 -1.76 5.50
N GLY A 293 11.31 -2.78 5.99
CA GLY A 293 9.85 -2.76 6.12
C GLY A 293 9.36 -1.70 7.12
N GLY A 294 10.19 -1.32 8.10
CA GLY A 294 9.90 -0.27 9.07
C GLY A 294 9.83 1.13 8.44
N ILE A 295 10.65 1.40 7.44
CA ILE A 295 10.71 2.67 6.70
C ILE A 295 9.96 2.64 5.36
N SER A 296 9.21 1.57 5.09
CA SER A 296 8.57 1.34 3.78
C SER A 296 7.56 2.44 3.39
N PHE A 297 6.89 3.05 4.37
CA PHE A 297 5.95 4.14 4.12
C PHE A 297 6.69 5.41 3.68
N GLU A 298 7.75 5.79 4.38
CA GLU A 298 8.57 6.93 4.02
C GLU A 298 9.24 6.72 2.67
N LEU A 299 9.74 5.50 2.41
CA LEU A 299 10.32 5.13 1.11
C LEU A 299 9.30 5.29 -0.02
N PHE A 300 8.06 4.80 0.18
CA PHE A 300 6.96 5.00 -0.76
C PHE A 300 6.69 6.49 -1.01
N MET A 301 6.73 7.33 0.02
CA MET A 301 6.43 8.75 -0.11
C MET A 301 7.52 9.56 -0.82
N VAL A 302 8.79 9.15 -0.73
CA VAL A 302 9.93 9.95 -1.23
C VAL A 302 10.55 9.45 -2.53
N HIS A 303 10.22 8.24 -2.99
CA HIS A 303 10.98 7.62 -4.09
C HIS A 303 10.94 8.43 -5.40
N LEU A 304 9.79 8.98 -5.79
CA LEU A 304 9.71 9.83 -6.99
C LEU A 304 10.53 11.11 -6.85
N PHE A 305 10.53 11.69 -5.65
CA PHE A 305 11.35 12.86 -5.37
C PHE A 305 12.85 12.51 -5.43
N ALA A 306 13.26 11.39 -4.88
CA ALA A 306 14.63 10.90 -4.94
C ALA A 306 15.07 10.62 -6.39
N MET A 307 14.20 10.04 -7.22
CA MET A 307 14.44 9.85 -8.67
C MET A 307 14.67 11.20 -9.35
N ARG A 308 13.75 12.15 -9.21
CA ARG A 308 13.86 13.50 -9.79
C ARG A 308 15.16 14.19 -9.37
N LEU A 309 15.52 14.13 -8.09
CA LEU A 309 16.73 14.71 -7.56
C LEU A 309 17.99 14.06 -8.18
N THR A 310 18.04 12.75 -8.24
CA THR A 310 19.19 12.01 -8.79
C THR A 310 19.40 12.33 -10.26
N PHE A 311 18.33 12.24 -11.06
CA PHE A 311 18.44 12.49 -12.51
C PHE A 311 18.74 13.97 -12.81
N HIS A 312 18.30 14.91 -11.98
CA HIS A 312 18.68 16.32 -12.11
C HIS A 312 20.21 16.53 -11.99
N PHE A 313 20.87 15.81 -11.09
CA PHE A 313 22.33 15.95 -10.89
C PHE A 313 23.17 15.08 -11.85
N MET A 314 22.62 14.00 -12.36
CA MET A 314 23.39 13.09 -13.24
C MET A 314 23.58 13.59 -14.66
N GLN A 315 22.91 14.67 -15.11
CA GLN A 315 22.99 15.26 -16.46
C GLN A 315 23.07 14.16 -17.56
N THR A 316 22.06 13.33 -17.66
CA THR A 316 22.11 12.10 -18.43
C THR A 316 22.06 12.36 -19.95
N ASN A 317 23.14 12.03 -20.63
CA ASN A 317 23.14 11.65 -22.03
C ASN A 317 22.93 10.13 -22.10
N ILE A 318 21.86 9.75 -22.50
CA ILE A 318 21.00 8.61 -22.41
C ILE A 318 21.63 7.33 -22.98
N SER A 319 22.16 6.47 -22.13
CA SER A 319 22.37 5.06 -22.41
C SER A 319 21.65 4.18 -21.38
N LEU A 320 21.23 2.98 -21.80
CA LEU A 320 20.58 2.01 -20.89
C LEU A 320 21.38 1.77 -19.61
N LEU A 321 22.70 1.72 -19.69
CA LEU A 321 23.58 1.55 -18.53
C LEU A 321 23.50 2.73 -17.56
N GLN A 322 23.45 3.97 -18.09
CA GLN A 322 23.32 5.17 -17.26
C GLN A 322 21.97 5.23 -16.56
N ASP A 323 20.90 4.81 -17.23
CA ASP A 323 19.57 4.74 -16.64
C ASP A 323 19.54 3.69 -15.50
N CYS A 324 20.08 2.50 -15.71
CA CYS A 324 20.19 1.48 -14.68
C CYS A 324 21.00 1.96 -13.46
N VAL A 325 22.13 2.63 -13.70
CA VAL A 325 22.94 3.23 -12.62
C VAL A 325 22.17 4.36 -11.95
N GLY A 326 21.51 5.24 -12.71
CA GLY A 326 20.70 6.33 -12.18
C GLY A 326 19.59 5.85 -11.25
N PHE A 327 18.80 4.87 -11.66
CA PHE A 327 17.77 4.28 -10.81
C PHE A 327 18.35 3.55 -9.60
N SER A 328 19.48 2.87 -9.73
CA SER A 328 20.14 2.23 -8.58
C SER A 328 20.61 3.27 -7.56
N VAL A 329 21.21 4.37 -8.00
CA VAL A 329 21.62 5.48 -7.13
C VAL A 329 20.39 6.15 -6.52
N ALA A 330 19.33 6.42 -7.31
CA ALA A 330 18.09 7.00 -6.82
C ALA A 330 17.42 6.13 -5.74
N PHE A 331 17.50 4.81 -5.88
CA PHE A 331 17.00 3.88 -4.86
C PHE A 331 17.77 4.01 -3.53
N VAL A 332 19.09 4.05 -3.59
CA VAL A 332 19.93 4.25 -2.39
C VAL A 332 19.64 5.60 -1.75
N VAL A 333 19.50 6.66 -2.55
CA VAL A 333 19.13 8.00 -2.07
C VAL A 333 17.72 7.95 -1.42
N ALA A 334 16.76 7.29 -2.05
CA ALA A 334 15.40 7.15 -1.51
C ALA A 334 15.40 6.42 -0.15
N VAL A 335 16.15 5.34 -0.01
CA VAL A 335 16.29 4.59 1.26
C VAL A 335 16.94 5.46 2.33
N ALA A 336 18.00 6.20 2.00
CA ALA A 336 18.66 7.12 2.93
C ALA A 336 17.71 8.24 3.38
N MET A 337 16.98 8.86 2.45
CA MET A 337 15.98 9.90 2.76
C MET A 337 14.84 9.33 3.62
N ALA A 338 14.33 8.16 3.29
CA ALA A 338 13.29 7.49 4.06
C ALA A 338 13.73 7.23 5.51
N TRP A 339 14.96 6.77 5.69
CA TRP A 339 15.53 6.54 7.03
C TRP A 339 15.70 7.85 7.82
N LEU A 340 16.22 8.91 7.20
CA LEU A 340 16.36 10.22 7.83
C LEU A 340 15.00 10.81 8.24
N LEU A 341 14.01 10.76 7.35
CA LEU A 341 12.65 11.22 7.63
C LEU A 341 11.98 10.39 8.72
N HIS A 342 12.15 9.06 8.68
CA HIS A 342 11.61 8.18 9.71
C HIS A 342 12.18 8.52 11.09
N SER A 343 13.50 8.61 11.21
CA SER A 343 14.18 8.81 12.51
C SER A 343 14.07 10.23 13.02
N GLY A 344 14.23 11.23 12.14
CA GLY A 344 14.28 12.64 12.52
C GLY A 344 12.93 13.36 12.56
N PHE A 345 11.93 12.88 11.81
CA PHE A 345 10.65 13.58 11.68
C PHE A 345 9.45 12.69 12.07
N VAL A 346 9.26 11.56 11.42
CA VAL A 346 8.04 10.74 11.60
C VAL A 346 7.97 10.11 12.98
N LYS A 347 9.04 9.47 13.43
CA LYS A 347 9.08 8.79 14.74
C LYS A 347 8.91 9.75 15.93
N PRO A 348 9.55 10.93 16.00
CA PRO A 348 9.27 11.92 17.04
C PRO A 348 7.81 12.35 17.08
N ILE A 349 7.23 12.72 15.93
CA ILE A 349 5.82 13.12 15.83
C ILE A 349 4.90 11.98 16.30
N TYR A 350 5.16 10.75 15.85
CA TYR A 350 4.39 9.59 16.25
C TYR A 350 4.41 9.36 17.77
N ASN A 351 5.54 9.57 18.44
CA ASN A 351 5.66 9.44 19.87
C ASN A 351 4.79 10.47 20.61
N VAL A 352 4.79 11.72 20.16
CA VAL A 352 3.93 12.78 20.71
C VAL A 352 2.44 12.45 20.53
N ILE A 353 2.05 12.02 19.33
CA ILE A 353 0.68 11.66 19.01
C ILE A 353 0.20 10.50 19.90
N ASN A 354 1.00 9.44 20.00
CA ASN A 354 0.63 8.29 20.84
C ASN A 354 0.46 8.67 22.31
N GLN A 355 1.35 9.51 22.86
CA GLN A 355 1.21 9.99 24.24
C GLN A 355 -0.11 10.76 24.44
N ARG A 356 -0.50 11.59 23.47
CA ARG A 356 -1.74 12.38 23.53
C ARG A 356 -3.00 11.51 23.46
N PHE A 357 -3.01 10.49 22.56
CA PHE A 357 -4.17 9.60 22.41
C PHE A 357 -4.23 8.43 23.41
N LEU A 358 -3.17 8.18 24.17
CA LEU A 358 -3.19 7.22 25.28
C LEU A 358 -3.72 7.82 26.58
N ARG A 359 -3.65 9.16 26.71
CA ARG A 359 -4.14 9.89 27.89
C ARG A 359 -5.61 10.31 27.79
N SER A 360 -6.22 10.17 26.62
CA SER A 360 -7.65 10.46 26.34
C SER A 360 -8.43 9.17 26.07
#